data_0b4beaa68078db5f0aa92c4feb0dbcd2
#
_entry.id   0b4beaa68078db5f0aa92c4feb0dbcd2
#
_cell.length_a   1.000
_cell.length_b   1.000
_cell.length_c   1.000
_cell.angle_alpha   90.00
_cell.angle_beta   90.00
_cell.angle_gamma   90.00
#
_symmetry.space_group_name_H-M   'P 1'
#
loop_
_entity.id
_entity.type
_entity.pdbx_description
1 polymer ?
#
loop_
_entity_poly.entity_id
_entity_poly.type
_entity_poly.pdbx_seq_one_letter_code
_entity_poly.pdbx_strand_id
1 'polypeptide(L)'
;MKHFIKVSITVYVFSMFVWSIWSYLQVVDLFNLNPEREWLGSICYLPHGSRVLMVCFFGYYAIPALYLAEITGPALIDPLGYVDGWNYGAVGSLIAVAIAVELVKWSRIAPGKFSLFKPVSFKNYKYLFLVIVISALLNGVLANLIVSLVNSSVIVDVSTVFRFTIGDIIGACTLVAALWIIFTTLVDTRLIAVSYTHLRAHET
;
A
#
# COMPACT_ATOMS: atom_id res chain seq x y z
N MET A 1 -6.40 -14.61 -18.98
CA MET A 1 -7.41 -13.54 -18.94
C MET A 1 -8.29 -13.59 -17.69
N LYS A 2 -9.00 -14.69 -17.38
CA LYS A 2 -9.87 -14.79 -16.18
C LYS A 2 -9.15 -14.51 -14.83
N HIS A 3 -7.91 -14.95 -14.65
CA HIS A 3 -7.13 -14.69 -13.43
C HIS A 3 -6.82 -13.19 -13.28
N PHE A 4 -6.36 -12.53 -14.33
CA PHE A 4 -6.06 -11.10 -14.32
C PHE A 4 -7.29 -10.26 -13.94
N ILE A 5 -8.46 -10.56 -14.52
CA ILE A 5 -9.71 -9.85 -14.21
C ILE A 5 -10.09 -10.03 -12.73
N LYS A 6 -10.02 -11.26 -12.21
CA LYS A 6 -10.30 -11.52 -10.78
C LYS A 6 -9.37 -10.72 -9.87
N VAL A 7 -8.06 -10.74 -10.15
CA VAL A 7 -7.08 -9.97 -9.38
C VAL A 7 -7.40 -8.49 -9.45
N SER A 8 -7.64 -7.94 -10.65
CA SER A 8 -7.93 -6.51 -10.83
C SER A 8 -9.17 -6.06 -10.06
N ILE A 9 -10.25 -6.84 -10.09
CA ILE A 9 -11.48 -6.53 -9.33
C ILE A 9 -11.19 -6.58 -7.82
N THR A 10 -10.53 -7.63 -7.34
CA THR A 10 -10.21 -7.79 -5.91
C THR A 10 -9.34 -6.63 -5.42
N VAL A 11 -8.30 -6.30 -6.17
CA VAL A 11 -7.36 -5.22 -5.83
C VAL A 11 -8.07 -3.87 -5.82
N TYR A 12 -8.85 -3.57 -6.85
CA TYR A 12 -9.58 -2.30 -6.95
C TYR A 12 -10.58 -2.13 -5.81
N VAL A 13 -11.45 -3.13 -5.57
CA VAL A 13 -12.46 -3.06 -4.52
C VAL A 13 -11.82 -2.93 -3.14
N PHE A 14 -10.77 -3.71 -2.86
CA PHE A 14 -10.04 -3.61 -1.60
C PHE A 14 -9.40 -2.23 -1.41
N SER A 15 -8.74 -1.71 -2.44
CA SER A 15 -8.08 -0.40 -2.36
C SER A 15 -9.08 0.73 -2.19
N MET A 16 -10.22 0.70 -2.90
CA MET A 16 -11.29 1.68 -2.72
C MET A 16 -11.90 1.62 -1.32
N PHE A 17 -12.07 0.42 -0.77
CA PHE A 17 -12.52 0.25 0.61
C PHE A 17 -11.54 0.89 1.62
N VAL A 18 -10.24 0.66 1.44
CA VAL A 18 -9.19 1.28 2.29
C VAL A 18 -9.17 2.80 2.13
N TRP A 19 -9.34 3.31 0.91
CA TRP A 19 -9.48 4.75 0.63
C TRP A 19 -10.69 5.33 1.37
N SER A 20 -11.84 4.67 1.34
CA SER A 20 -13.05 5.11 2.03
C SER A 20 -12.86 5.18 3.56
N ILE A 21 -12.21 4.17 4.14
CA ILE A 21 -11.89 4.18 5.58
C ILE A 21 -10.95 5.33 5.90
N TRP A 22 -9.89 5.50 5.11
CA TRP A 22 -8.91 6.56 5.35
C TRP A 22 -9.55 7.94 5.24
N SER A 23 -10.34 8.20 4.20
CA SER A 23 -11.07 9.47 4.02
C SER A 23 -12.01 9.75 5.20
N TYR A 24 -12.76 8.74 5.65
CA TYR A 24 -13.61 8.88 6.83
C TYR A 24 -12.83 9.25 8.08
N LEU A 25 -11.67 8.61 8.32
CA LEU A 25 -10.80 8.94 9.45
C LEU A 25 -10.25 10.37 9.38
N GLN A 26 -9.98 10.88 8.17
CA GLN A 26 -9.55 12.27 7.97
C GLN A 26 -10.69 13.26 8.34
N VAL A 27 -11.92 12.98 7.93
CA VAL A 27 -13.09 13.83 8.24
C VAL A 27 -13.37 13.88 9.74
N VAL A 28 -13.24 12.75 10.43
CA VAL A 28 -13.49 12.67 11.89
C VAL A 28 -12.38 13.36 12.70
N ASP A 29 -11.17 13.43 12.14
CA ASP A 29 -9.97 14.03 12.75
C ASP A 29 -9.80 13.74 14.24
N LEU A 30 -9.97 12.48 14.62
CA LEU A 30 -10.02 11.99 16.01
C LEU A 30 -8.83 12.44 16.88
N PHE A 31 -7.70 12.78 16.27
CA PHE A 31 -6.47 13.13 16.98
C PHE A 31 -5.91 14.49 16.58
N ASN A 32 -6.68 15.30 15.84
CA ASN A 32 -6.24 16.59 15.31
C ASN A 32 -4.89 16.45 14.54
N LEU A 33 -4.79 15.42 13.72
CA LEU A 33 -3.57 15.06 12.99
C LEU A 33 -3.54 15.66 11.58
N ASN A 34 -4.61 16.35 11.17
CA ASN A 34 -4.69 16.96 9.86
C ASN A 34 -3.69 18.12 9.76
N PRO A 35 -2.93 18.20 8.66
CA PRO A 35 -1.96 19.25 8.49
C PRO A 35 -2.64 20.60 8.18
N GLU A 36 -2.10 21.68 8.70
CA GLU A 36 -2.53 23.05 8.36
C GLU A 36 -2.21 23.45 6.91
N ARG A 37 -1.31 22.73 6.25
CA ARG A 37 -0.92 22.93 4.84
C ARG A 37 -1.58 21.89 3.95
N GLU A 38 -2.07 22.31 2.80
CA GLU A 38 -2.74 21.42 1.83
C GLU A 38 -1.91 20.23 1.36
N TRP A 39 -0.57 20.36 1.26
CA TRP A 39 0.32 19.29 0.81
C TRP A 39 1.36 18.93 1.86
N LEU A 40 0.95 18.45 3.02
CA LEU A 40 1.89 18.03 4.06
C LEU A 40 1.86 16.51 4.35
N GLY A 41 0.92 15.79 3.77
CA GLY A 41 0.72 14.36 3.99
C GLY A 41 0.03 14.01 5.31
N SER A 42 -0.69 12.91 5.31
CA SER A 42 -1.33 12.35 6.51
C SER A 42 -0.31 11.60 7.36
N ILE A 43 -0.45 11.66 8.70
CA ILE A 43 0.41 10.88 9.64
C ILE A 43 0.05 9.38 9.63
N CYS A 44 -1.14 9.03 9.12
CA CYS A 44 -1.57 7.64 9.01
C CYS A 44 -2.23 7.43 7.65
N TYR A 45 -1.42 7.11 6.62
CA TYR A 45 -1.89 6.96 5.25
C TYR A 45 -2.17 5.49 4.90
N LEU A 46 -3.37 5.02 5.21
CA LEU A 46 -3.79 3.63 4.99
C LEU A 46 -3.67 3.15 3.53
N PRO A 47 -3.95 3.98 2.50
CA PRO A 47 -3.84 3.54 1.10
C PRO A 47 -2.46 3.03 0.70
N HIS A 48 -1.37 3.53 1.34
CA HIS A 48 -0.04 2.96 1.12
C HIS A 48 0.04 1.49 1.51
N GLY A 49 -0.58 1.12 2.63
CA GLY A 49 -0.66 -0.28 3.06
C GLY A 49 -1.38 -1.17 2.05
N SER A 50 -2.46 -0.68 1.42
CA SER A 50 -3.14 -1.43 0.37
C SER A 50 -2.25 -1.66 -0.85
N ARG A 51 -1.47 -0.65 -1.29
CA ARG A 51 -0.50 -0.80 -2.39
C ARG A 51 0.53 -1.88 -2.09
N VAL A 52 1.16 -1.79 -0.91
CA VAL A 52 2.18 -2.76 -0.49
C VAL A 52 1.60 -4.17 -0.44
N LEU A 53 0.46 -4.36 0.24
CA LEU A 53 -0.17 -5.67 0.36
C LEU A 53 -0.55 -6.26 -0.99
N MET A 54 -1.23 -5.49 -1.84
CA MET A 54 -1.70 -5.99 -3.13
C MET A 54 -0.55 -6.36 -4.07
N VAL A 55 0.52 -5.54 -4.12
CA VAL A 55 1.70 -5.90 -4.91
C VAL A 55 2.44 -7.11 -4.32
N CYS A 56 2.52 -7.21 -3.00
CA CYS A 56 3.13 -8.38 -2.36
C CYS A 56 2.34 -9.67 -2.63
N PHE A 57 0.99 -9.63 -2.58
CA PHE A 57 0.14 -10.82 -2.76
C PHE A 57 -0.08 -11.21 -4.22
N PHE A 58 -0.22 -10.23 -5.12
CA PHE A 58 -0.61 -10.47 -6.52
C PHE A 58 0.48 -10.11 -7.52
N GLY A 59 1.62 -9.57 -7.03
CA GLY A 59 2.71 -9.12 -7.91
C GLY A 59 2.26 -7.98 -8.82
N TYR A 60 2.86 -7.88 -9.99
CA TYR A 60 2.57 -6.81 -10.97
C TYR A 60 1.17 -6.86 -11.58
N TYR A 61 0.44 -7.96 -11.42
CA TYR A 61 -0.97 -8.02 -11.83
C TYR A 61 -1.85 -7.03 -11.05
N ALA A 62 -1.41 -6.59 -9.86
CA ALA A 62 -2.12 -5.59 -9.06
C ALA A 62 -1.97 -4.16 -9.60
N ILE A 63 -0.87 -3.83 -10.28
CA ILE A 63 -0.50 -2.46 -10.64
C ILE A 63 -1.58 -1.70 -11.40
N PRO A 64 -2.19 -2.23 -12.48
CA PRO A 64 -3.20 -1.48 -13.21
C PRO A 64 -4.43 -1.13 -12.37
N ALA A 65 -4.88 -2.06 -11.52
CA ALA A 65 -6.03 -1.83 -10.65
C ALA A 65 -5.71 -0.87 -9.51
N LEU A 66 -4.50 -0.93 -8.95
CA LEU A 66 -4.01 0.04 -7.97
C LEU A 66 -3.93 1.44 -8.56
N TYR A 67 -3.43 1.58 -9.79
CA TYR A 67 -3.37 2.88 -10.46
C TYR A 67 -4.77 3.48 -10.64
N LEU A 68 -5.74 2.67 -11.07
CA LEU A 68 -7.13 3.11 -11.17
C LEU A 68 -7.68 3.53 -9.80
N ALA A 69 -7.41 2.79 -8.73
CA ALA A 69 -7.85 3.15 -7.38
C ALA A 69 -7.21 4.46 -6.88
N GLU A 70 -5.93 4.69 -7.20
CA GLU A 70 -5.23 5.92 -6.86
C GLU A 70 -5.76 7.17 -7.58
N ILE A 71 -6.32 7.01 -8.77
CA ILE A 71 -6.95 8.12 -9.50
C ILE A 71 -8.40 8.31 -9.04
N THR A 72 -9.15 7.21 -8.90
CA THR A 72 -10.58 7.27 -8.60
C THR A 72 -10.86 7.49 -7.11
N GLY A 73 -9.98 7.04 -6.22
CA GLY A 73 -10.13 7.21 -4.79
C GLY A 73 -10.27 8.67 -4.37
N PRO A 74 -9.28 9.52 -4.62
CA PRO A 74 -9.39 10.94 -4.31
C PRO A 74 -10.56 11.63 -5.02
N ALA A 75 -10.76 11.35 -6.30
CA ALA A 75 -11.80 12.01 -7.10
C ALA A 75 -13.23 11.68 -6.66
N LEU A 76 -13.50 10.48 -6.17
CA LEU A 76 -14.83 10.03 -5.77
C LEU A 76 -15.10 10.18 -4.27
N ILE A 77 -14.06 10.08 -3.43
CA ILE A 77 -14.21 10.02 -1.98
C ILE A 77 -13.87 11.37 -1.34
N ASP A 78 -12.82 12.02 -1.82
CA ASP A 78 -12.39 13.34 -1.36
C ASP A 78 -12.03 14.24 -2.55
N PRO A 79 -13.03 14.80 -3.26
CA PRO A 79 -12.77 15.69 -4.41
C PRO A 79 -12.01 16.97 -4.05
N LEU A 80 -12.12 17.43 -2.80
CA LEU A 80 -11.44 18.64 -2.32
C LEU A 80 -9.96 18.39 -1.99
N GLY A 81 -9.59 17.13 -1.69
CA GLY A 81 -8.21 16.73 -1.46
C GLY A 81 -7.45 16.36 -2.74
N TYR A 82 -8.09 16.45 -3.91
CA TYR A 82 -7.46 16.13 -5.18
C TYR A 82 -6.50 17.25 -5.62
N VAL A 83 -5.23 16.95 -5.65
CA VAL A 83 -4.18 17.88 -6.10
C VAL A 83 -3.87 17.67 -7.57
N ASP A 84 -3.79 18.77 -8.32
CA ASP A 84 -3.37 18.73 -9.72
C ASP A 84 -2.02 18.04 -9.88
N GLY A 85 -1.96 17.08 -10.79
CA GLY A 85 -0.76 16.26 -11.00
C GLY A 85 -0.69 14.99 -10.16
N TRP A 86 -1.71 14.72 -9.32
CA TRP A 86 -1.74 13.50 -8.50
C TRP A 86 -1.63 12.20 -9.31
N ASN A 87 -2.21 12.17 -10.51
CA ASN A 87 -2.09 11.02 -11.42
C ASN A 87 -0.63 10.64 -11.72
N TYR A 88 0.27 11.61 -11.82
CA TYR A 88 1.70 11.38 -11.98
C TYR A 88 2.35 10.94 -10.65
N GLY A 89 1.93 11.55 -9.52
CA GLY A 89 2.35 11.12 -8.19
C GLY A 89 1.96 9.67 -7.90
N ALA A 90 0.77 9.24 -8.33
CA ALA A 90 0.31 7.86 -8.22
C ALA A 90 1.22 6.87 -8.96
N VAL A 91 1.71 7.24 -10.17
CA VAL A 91 2.72 6.44 -10.88
C VAL A 91 4.00 6.33 -10.07
N GLY A 92 4.50 7.45 -9.53
CA GLY A 92 5.68 7.47 -8.65
C GLY A 92 5.53 6.57 -7.42
N SER A 93 4.36 6.62 -6.79
CA SER A 93 4.02 5.77 -5.65
C SER A 93 4.05 4.28 -5.98
N LEU A 94 3.51 3.88 -7.13
CA LEU A 94 3.51 2.49 -7.57
C LEU A 94 4.91 2.02 -7.95
N ILE A 95 5.71 2.87 -8.58
CA ILE A 95 7.12 2.60 -8.87
C ILE A 95 7.90 2.39 -7.57
N ALA A 96 7.67 3.23 -6.55
CA ALA A 96 8.31 3.10 -5.24
C ALA A 96 8.04 1.73 -4.59
N VAL A 97 6.77 1.29 -4.59
CA VAL A 97 6.40 -0.03 -4.08
C VAL A 97 7.00 -1.16 -4.93
N ALA A 98 6.98 -1.03 -6.26
CA ALA A 98 7.55 -2.02 -7.16
C ALA A 98 9.07 -2.20 -6.92
N ILE A 99 9.81 -1.09 -6.83
CA ILE A 99 11.25 -1.12 -6.52
C ILE A 99 11.50 -1.77 -5.16
N ALA A 100 10.75 -1.40 -4.12
CA ALA A 100 10.91 -1.96 -2.78
C ALA A 100 10.70 -3.48 -2.77
N VAL A 101 9.65 -3.97 -3.45
CA VAL A 101 9.36 -5.40 -3.58
C VAL A 101 10.49 -6.13 -4.30
N GLU A 102 11.00 -5.55 -5.40
CA GLU A 102 12.07 -6.17 -6.17
C GLU A 102 13.41 -6.17 -5.40
N LEU A 103 13.75 -5.12 -4.69
CA LEU A 103 14.93 -5.08 -3.84
C LEU A 103 14.90 -6.19 -2.78
N VAL A 104 13.74 -6.38 -2.13
CA VAL A 104 13.58 -7.44 -1.12
C VAL A 104 13.63 -8.84 -1.77
N LYS A 105 13.03 -9.03 -2.94
CA LYS A 105 13.13 -10.30 -3.68
C LYS A 105 14.56 -10.59 -4.12
N TRP A 106 15.23 -9.58 -4.67
CA TRP A 106 16.61 -9.73 -5.16
C TRP A 106 17.58 -10.12 -4.04
N SER A 107 17.45 -9.52 -2.86
CA SER A 107 18.30 -9.86 -1.71
C SER A 107 18.11 -11.28 -1.17
N ARG A 108 17.01 -11.97 -1.54
CA ARG A 108 16.63 -13.30 -1.01
C ARG A 108 16.74 -14.44 -2.01
N ILE A 109 16.77 -14.15 -3.30
CA ILE A 109 16.63 -15.14 -4.36
C ILE A 109 17.94 -15.19 -5.15
N ALA A 110 18.48 -16.39 -5.37
CA ALA A 110 19.58 -16.58 -6.31
C ALA A 110 19.18 -15.99 -7.69
N PRO A 111 20.05 -15.23 -8.34
CA PRO A 111 19.71 -14.45 -9.57
C PRO A 111 19.03 -15.26 -10.68
N GLY A 112 19.29 -16.56 -10.79
CA GLY A 112 18.68 -17.43 -11.81
C GLY A 112 17.23 -17.86 -11.56
N LYS A 113 16.60 -17.47 -10.42
CA LYS A 113 15.23 -17.86 -10.05
C LYS A 113 14.29 -16.65 -9.90
N PHE A 114 14.71 -15.50 -10.35
CA PHE A 114 13.95 -14.27 -10.26
C PHE A 114 12.75 -14.25 -11.22
N SER A 115 11.59 -13.84 -10.74
CA SER A 115 10.38 -13.62 -11.55
C SER A 115 9.60 -12.41 -11.05
N LEU A 116 9.36 -11.45 -11.93
CA LEU A 116 8.60 -10.22 -11.65
C LEU A 116 7.16 -10.49 -11.21
N PHE A 117 6.54 -11.53 -11.74
CA PHE A 117 5.14 -11.88 -11.47
C PHE A 117 4.95 -12.80 -10.26
N LYS A 118 6.03 -13.30 -9.66
CA LYS A 118 5.93 -14.20 -8.51
C LYS A 118 5.66 -13.41 -7.24
N PRO A 119 4.59 -13.73 -6.49
CA PRO A 119 4.30 -13.11 -5.20
C PRO A 119 5.44 -13.27 -4.19
N VAL A 120 5.49 -12.36 -3.22
CA VAL A 120 6.42 -12.48 -2.09
C VAL A 120 5.93 -13.60 -1.18
N SER A 121 6.84 -14.47 -0.74
CA SER A 121 6.49 -15.51 0.24
C SER A 121 6.44 -14.90 1.65
N PHE A 122 5.28 -14.97 2.30
CA PHE A 122 5.04 -14.42 3.63
C PHE A 122 5.39 -15.36 4.79
N LYS A 123 6.19 -16.39 4.58
CA LYS A 123 6.69 -17.21 5.70
C LYS A 123 7.43 -16.39 6.77
N ASN A 124 7.78 -15.14 6.43
CA ASN A 124 8.49 -14.25 7.35
C ASN A 124 7.97 -12.82 7.23
N TYR A 125 7.19 -12.37 8.22
CA TYR A 125 6.64 -11.01 8.34
C TYR A 125 7.71 -9.90 8.28
N LYS A 126 8.97 -10.21 8.61
CA LYS A 126 10.10 -9.25 8.55
C LYS A 126 10.30 -8.70 7.13
N TYR A 127 9.99 -9.49 6.10
CA TYR A 127 10.12 -9.02 4.73
C TYR A 127 8.99 -8.09 4.31
N LEU A 128 7.78 -8.32 4.80
CA LEU A 128 6.68 -7.39 4.60
C LEU A 128 7.01 -6.03 5.24
N PHE A 129 7.50 -6.05 6.49
CA PHE A 129 7.93 -4.83 7.16
C PHE A 129 9.05 -4.10 6.41
N LEU A 130 10.04 -4.84 5.89
CA LEU A 130 11.12 -4.26 5.09
C LEU A 130 10.59 -3.62 3.80
N VAL A 131 9.65 -4.26 3.11
CA VAL A 131 8.97 -3.67 1.94
C VAL A 131 8.24 -2.38 2.33
N ILE A 132 7.51 -2.38 3.45
CA ILE A 132 6.81 -1.19 3.95
C ILE A 132 7.80 -0.03 4.16
N VAL A 133 8.89 -0.26 4.88
CA VAL A 133 9.87 0.80 5.18
C VAL A 133 10.54 1.33 3.92
N ILE A 134 11.03 0.45 3.05
CA ILE A 134 11.71 0.85 1.81
C ILE A 134 10.73 1.58 0.88
N SER A 135 9.51 1.05 0.70
CA SER A 135 8.52 1.68 -0.18
C SER A 135 8.06 3.03 0.34
N ALA A 136 7.91 3.19 1.66
CA ALA A 136 7.55 4.47 2.28
C ALA A 136 8.63 5.54 2.08
N LEU A 137 9.90 5.18 2.27
CA LEU A 137 11.03 6.08 2.01
C LEU A 137 11.08 6.51 0.53
N LEU A 138 10.97 5.55 -0.38
CA LEU A 138 10.95 5.82 -1.81
C LEU A 138 9.72 6.64 -2.22
N ASN A 139 8.56 6.34 -1.67
CA ASN A 139 7.32 7.08 -1.95
C ASN A 139 7.41 8.52 -1.47
N GLY A 140 7.89 8.73 -0.24
CA GLY A 140 8.10 10.07 0.32
C GLY A 140 8.98 10.96 -0.57
N VAL A 141 9.94 10.37 -1.29
CA VAL A 141 10.80 11.12 -2.22
C VAL A 141 10.20 11.16 -3.63
N LEU A 142 9.91 10.01 -4.25
CA LEU A 142 9.56 9.92 -5.67
C LEU A 142 8.20 10.54 -5.98
N ALA A 143 7.16 10.24 -5.20
CA ALA A 143 5.85 10.79 -5.46
C ALA A 143 5.83 12.32 -5.29
N ASN A 144 6.43 12.82 -4.21
CA ASN A 144 6.52 14.25 -3.95
C ASN A 144 7.36 14.98 -5.01
N LEU A 145 8.50 14.41 -5.41
CA LEU A 145 9.32 14.98 -6.48
C LEU A 145 8.54 15.07 -7.80
N ILE A 146 7.85 14.01 -8.19
CA ILE A 146 7.07 13.98 -9.44
C ILE A 146 5.93 15.00 -9.39
N VAL A 147 5.19 15.08 -8.29
CA VAL A 147 4.10 16.06 -8.15
C VAL A 147 4.65 17.49 -8.19
N SER A 148 5.75 17.79 -7.53
CA SER A 148 6.34 19.14 -7.54
C SER A 148 6.88 19.56 -8.91
N LEU A 149 7.28 18.62 -9.75
CA LEU A 149 7.71 18.90 -11.13
C LEU A 149 6.52 19.26 -12.06
N VAL A 150 5.33 18.75 -11.74
CA VAL A 150 4.13 18.97 -12.55
C VAL A 150 3.30 20.13 -11.99
N ASN A 151 3.28 20.30 -10.69
CA ASN A 151 2.51 21.32 -9.99
C ASN A 151 3.45 22.23 -9.18
N SER A 152 3.72 23.42 -9.69
CA SER A 152 4.62 24.40 -9.06
C SER A 152 4.08 25.00 -7.75
N SER A 153 2.79 24.82 -7.43
CA SER A 153 2.21 25.26 -6.15
C SER A 153 2.58 24.30 -5.01
N VAL A 154 2.98 23.08 -5.32
CA VAL A 154 3.38 22.08 -4.34
C VAL A 154 4.84 22.29 -3.93
N ILE A 155 5.04 22.78 -2.72
CA ILE A 155 6.38 22.95 -2.14
C ILE A 155 6.74 21.67 -1.38
N VAL A 156 7.79 21.00 -1.86
CA VAL A 156 8.32 19.79 -1.21
C VAL A 156 9.58 20.15 -0.45
N ASP A 157 9.49 20.12 0.86
CA ASP A 157 10.62 20.27 1.79
C ASP A 157 10.93 18.95 2.52
N VAL A 158 11.97 18.96 3.33
CA VAL A 158 12.38 17.79 4.11
C VAL A 158 11.27 17.35 5.07
N SER A 159 10.51 18.29 5.63
CA SER A 159 9.38 18.01 6.52
C SER A 159 8.28 17.25 5.78
N THR A 160 7.95 17.67 4.56
CA THR A 160 6.98 16.99 3.70
C THR A 160 7.39 15.55 3.42
N VAL A 161 8.63 15.33 2.95
CA VAL A 161 9.15 13.99 2.68
C VAL A 161 9.11 13.10 3.93
N PHE A 162 9.55 13.64 5.06
CA PHE A 162 9.58 12.91 6.33
C PHE A 162 8.16 12.53 6.78
N ARG A 163 7.21 13.47 6.69
CA ARG A 163 5.83 13.26 7.10
C ARG A 163 5.13 12.21 6.21
N PHE A 164 5.32 12.27 4.89
CA PHE A 164 4.83 11.23 3.97
C PHE A 164 5.42 9.86 4.33
N THR A 165 6.73 9.79 4.56
CA THR A 165 7.40 8.53 4.92
C THR A 165 6.85 7.93 6.21
N ILE A 166 6.72 8.74 7.27
CA ILE A 166 6.18 8.28 8.55
C ILE A 166 4.71 7.90 8.42
N GLY A 167 3.93 8.70 7.71
CA GLY A 167 2.51 8.44 7.47
C GLY A 167 2.25 7.13 6.70
N ASP A 168 3.07 6.85 5.71
CA ASP A 168 3.04 5.61 4.94
C ASP A 168 3.39 4.39 5.82
N ILE A 169 4.44 4.50 6.64
CA ILE A 169 4.83 3.40 7.56
C ILE A 169 3.73 3.15 8.58
N ILE A 170 3.24 4.18 9.25
CA ILE A 170 2.19 4.05 10.28
C ILE A 170 0.91 3.51 9.64
N GLY A 171 0.47 4.08 8.51
CA GLY A 171 -0.73 3.65 7.81
C GLY A 171 -0.66 2.20 7.34
N ALA A 172 0.46 1.79 6.75
CA ALA A 172 0.65 0.41 6.31
C ALA A 172 0.70 -0.57 7.50
N CYS A 173 1.40 -0.24 8.58
CA CYS A 173 1.45 -1.07 9.78
C CYS A 173 0.06 -1.18 10.45
N THR A 174 -0.69 -0.07 10.51
CA THR A 174 -2.05 -0.05 11.06
C THR A 174 -2.99 -0.94 10.25
N LEU A 175 -2.94 -0.85 8.92
CA LEU A 175 -3.75 -1.70 8.06
C LEU A 175 -3.41 -3.18 8.22
N VAL A 176 -2.10 -3.53 8.25
CA VAL A 176 -1.65 -4.92 8.46
C VAL A 176 -2.10 -5.45 9.81
N ALA A 177 -1.97 -4.66 10.88
CA ALA A 177 -2.40 -5.03 12.22
C ALA A 177 -3.93 -5.22 12.30
N ALA A 178 -4.70 -4.32 11.71
CA ALA A 178 -6.16 -4.42 11.65
C ALA A 178 -6.62 -5.69 10.91
N LEU A 179 -6.04 -5.97 9.75
CA LEU A 179 -6.33 -7.18 9.00
C LEU A 179 -5.93 -8.43 9.79
N TRP A 180 -4.78 -8.42 10.44
CA TRP A 180 -4.34 -9.55 11.27
C TRP A 180 -5.33 -9.83 12.42
N ILE A 181 -5.78 -8.80 13.13
CA ILE A 181 -6.77 -8.93 14.20
C ILE A 181 -8.10 -9.47 13.64
N ILE A 182 -8.59 -8.93 12.51
CA ILE A 182 -9.81 -9.38 11.88
C ILE A 182 -9.72 -10.86 11.50
N PHE A 183 -8.65 -11.26 10.80
CA PHE A 183 -8.50 -12.65 10.35
C PHE A 183 -8.31 -13.62 11.52
N THR A 184 -7.54 -13.29 12.56
CA THR A 184 -7.40 -14.14 13.75
C THR A 184 -8.75 -14.31 14.45
N THR A 185 -9.51 -13.22 14.63
CA THR A 185 -10.83 -13.28 15.24
C THR A 185 -11.80 -14.16 14.42
N LEU A 186 -11.81 -14.03 13.09
CA LEU A 186 -12.64 -14.85 12.22
C LEU A 186 -12.27 -16.33 12.26
N VAL A 187 -10.99 -16.65 12.41
CA VAL A 187 -10.51 -18.04 12.58
C VAL A 187 -10.91 -18.58 13.95
N ASP A 188 -10.67 -17.81 15.01
CA ASP A 188 -10.96 -18.21 16.39
C ASP A 188 -12.46 -18.42 16.64
N THR A 189 -13.29 -17.59 16.00
CA THR A 189 -14.78 -17.74 16.04
C THR A 189 -15.30 -18.82 15.10
N ARG A 190 -14.43 -19.55 14.39
CA ARG A 190 -14.77 -20.60 13.40
C ARG A 190 -15.66 -20.11 12.24
N LEU A 191 -15.75 -18.82 12.02
CA LEU A 191 -16.46 -18.26 10.86
C LEU A 191 -15.71 -18.55 9.54
N ILE A 192 -14.41 -18.76 9.62
CA ILE A 192 -13.58 -19.23 8.50
C ILE A 192 -12.89 -20.52 8.92
N ALA A 193 -13.15 -21.61 8.20
CA ALA A 193 -12.43 -22.87 8.37
C ALA A 193 -11.07 -22.76 7.67
N VAL A 194 -9.98 -22.68 8.43
CA VAL A 194 -8.63 -22.84 7.89
C VAL A 194 -8.34 -24.34 7.79
N SER A 195 -8.28 -24.86 6.56
CA SER A 195 -7.86 -26.25 6.32
C SER A 195 -6.36 -26.39 6.58
N TYR A 196 -5.99 -26.90 7.74
CA TYR A 196 -4.59 -27.21 8.14
C TYR A 196 -4.08 -28.49 7.45
N THR A 197 -4.41 -28.76 6.22
CA THR A 197 -4.04 -30.01 5.53
C THR A 197 -2.55 -30.19 5.26
N HIS A 198 -1.69 -29.22 5.58
CA HIS A 198 -0.24 -29.31 5.29
C HIS A 198 0.71 -29.35 6.50
N LEU A 199 0.22 -29.36 7.74
CA LEU A 199 1.11 -29.38 8.92
C LEU A 199 1.33 -30.78 9.53
N ARG A 200 0.60 -31.82 9.11
CA ARG A 200 0.73 -33.18 9.65
C ARG A 200 1.65 -34.14 8.87
N ALA A 201 2.28 -33.69 7.80
CA ALA A 201 3.12 -34.53 6.95
C ALA A 201 4.61 -34.58 7.36
N HIS A 202 5.00 -34.00 8.48
CA HIS A 202 6.40 -33.99 8.95
C HIS A 202 6.60 -34.50 10.38
N GLU A 203 5.61 -35.15 10.97
CA GLU A 203 5.73 -35.78 12.30
C GLU A 203 5.59 -37.30 12.28
N THR A 204 5.96 -37.96 11.16
CA THR A 204 6.17 -39.39 11.10
C THR A 204 7.52 -39.69 10.52
#